data_35b9de9b5981b5682c0e37602fdd1138
#
_entry.id   35b9de9b5981b5682c0e37602fdd1138
#
_cell.length_a   1.000
_cell.length_b   1.000
_cell.length_c   1.000
_cell.angle_alpha   90.00
_cell.angle_beta   90.00
_cell.angle_gamma   90.00
#
_symmetry.space_group_name_H-M   'P 1'
#
loop_
_entity.id
_entity.type
_entity.pdbx_description
1 polymer ?
#
loop_
_entity_poly.entity_id
_entity_poly.type
_entity_poly.pdbx_seq_one_letter_code
_entity_poly.pdbx_strand_id
1 'polypeptide(L)'
;MDTDNIQIEDSSFRDNQGRIVYFNNRILRVVNKIGKKNLDFINESGLLDNSVKKNFLIKTKLLNLKDLPNFFSKYDNVLESEKIPFISYPYEWTFDQLKKAAIHHLDFQIYLFDQGAVLRDSSAYNIQFIGAKPYFIDLLSIKKYEEGEYWIGYKQFCENFLNPLLLGSLKGIQHND
;
A
#
# COMPACT_ATOMS: atom_id res chain seq x y z
N MET A 1 -8.15 -21.29 -21.91
CA MET A 1 -8.32 -19.89 -21.48
C MET A 1 -6.95 -19.26 -21.60
N ASP A 2 -6.84 -18.31 -22.49
CA ASP A 2 -5.58 -17.74 -22.93
C ASP A 2 -4.80 -17.10 -21.78
N THR A 3 -3.55 -17.53 -21.62
CA THR A 3 -2.56 -16.92 -20.73
C THR A 3 -1.93 -15.66 -21.34
N ASP A 4 -2.42 -15.24 -22.50
CA ASP A 4 -1.77 -14.27 -23.39
C ASP A 4 -1.77 -12.82 -22.90
N ASN A 5 -2.35 -12.54 -21.72
CA ASN A 5 -2.43 -11.19 -21.16
C ASN A 5 -1.96 -11.11 -19.68
N ILE A 6 -1.03 -11.99 -19.28
CA ILE A 6 -0.46 -11.97 -17.92
C ILE A 6 0.93 -11.35 -18.00
N GLN A 7 1.09 -10.20 -17.34
CA GLN A 7 2.38 -9.51 -17.21
C GLN A 7 2.71 -9.34 -15.73
N ILE A 8 3.88 -9.82 -15.32
CA ILE A 8 4.40 -9.58 -13.95
C ILE A 8 5.09 -8.22 -13.95
N GLU A 9 4.80 -7.40 -12.93
CA GLU A 9 5.45 -6.10 -12.73
C GLU A 9 6.87 -6.29 -12.19
N ASP A 10 7.87 -5.90 -12.98
CA ASP A 10 9.27 -6.09 -12.64
C ASP A 10 9.69 -5.32 -11.38
N SER A 11 9.15 -4.13 -11.14
CA SER A 11 9.47 -3.31 -9.96
C SER A 11 9.06 -3.98 -8.64
N SER A 12 8.13 -4.93 -8.69
CA SER A 12 7.66 -5.68 -7.51
C SER A 12 8.62 -6.78 -7.04
N PHE A 13 9.81 -6.94 -7.65
CA PHE A 13 10.76 -8.01 -7.31
C PHE A 13 11.31 -7.93 -5.87
N ARG A 14 11.32 -6.73 -5.28
CA ARG A 14 11.81 -6.49 -3.91
C ARG A 14 10.82 -6.91 -2.84
N ASP A 15 9.53 -7.07 -3.18
CA ASP A 15 8.53 -7.54 -2.23
C ASP A 15 8.64 -9.06 -2.05
N ASN A 16 9.11 -9.46 -0.89
CA ASN A 16 9.27 -10.87 -0.53
C ASN A 16 7.94 -11.58 -0.17
N GLN A 17 6.84 -10.86 -0.08
CA GLN A 17 5.51 -11.39 0.26
C GLN A 17 4.63 -11.67 -0.95
N GLY A 18 4.93 -11.04 -2.09
CA GLY A 18 4.11 -11.20 -3.28
C GLY A 18 4.65 -10.48 -4.51
N ARG A 19 3.85 -10.41 -5.54
CA ARG A 19 4.15 -9.73 -6.80
C ARG A 19 2.90 -9.06 -7.36
N ILE A 20 3.10 -7.96 -8.07
CA ILE A 20 2.03 -7.33 -8.86
C ILE A 20 1.97 -8.02 -10.23
N VAL A 21 0.76 -8.31 -10.65
CA VAL A 21 0.46 -8.96 -11.94
C VAL A 21 -0.65 -8.20 -12.64
N TYR A 22 -0.40 -7.80 -13.86
CA TYR A 22 -1.44 -7.26 -14.75
C TYR A 22 -2.11 -8.41 -15.48
N PHE A 23 -3.42 -8.48 -15.41
CA PHE A 23 -4.22 -9.51 -16.08
C PHE A 23 -5.53 -8.92 -16.58
N ASN A 24 -5.76 -8.95 -17.90
CA ASN A 24 -6.98 -8.43 -18.53
C ASN A 24 -7.38 -7.03 -18.04
N ASN A 25 -6.44 -6.08 -18.06
CA ASN A 25 -6.61 -4.71 -17.57
C ASN A 25 -6.93 -4.59 -16.05
N ARG A 26 -6.76 -5.67 -15.29
CA ARG A 26 -6.90 -5.72 -13.82
C ARG A 26 -5.52 -5.66 -13.17
N ILE A 27 -5.46 -5.08 -11.98
CA ILE A 27 -4.26 -5.05 -11.15
C ILE A 27 -4.44 -6.08 -10.04
N LEU A 28 -3.66 -7.15 -10.14
CA LEU A 28 -3.69 -8.25 -9.18
C LEU A 28 -2.39 -8.26 -8.36
N ARG A 29 -2.50 -8.61 -7.09
CA ARG A 29 -1.34 -8.92 -6.24
C ARG A 29 -1.41 -10.38 -5.85
N VAL A 30 -0.46 -11.16 -6.33
CA VAL A 30 -0.30 -12.55 -5.91
C VAL A 30 0.49 -12.58 -4.61
N VAL A 31 0.04 -13.39 -3.66
CA VAL A 31 0.61 -13.51 -2.32
C VAL A 31 1.19 -14.91 -2.14
N ASN A 32 2.43 -14.97 -1.70
CA ASN A 32 3.11 -16.23 -1.44
C ASN A 32 2.96 -16.66 0.03
N LYS A 33 3.56 -17.80 0.41
CA LYS A 33 3.50 -18.36 1.78
C LYS A 33 3.98 -17.39 2.86
N ILE A 34 4.94 -16.51 2.55
CA ILE A 34 5.46 -15.53 3.52
C ILE A 34 4.40 -14.46 3.79
N GLY A 35 3.78 -13.95 2.73
CA GLY A 35 2.74 -12.92 2.83
C GLY A 35 1.41 -13.46 3.36
N LYS A 36 1.13 -14.77 3.16
CA LYS A 36 -0.14 -15.39 3.56
C LYS A 36 -0.45 -15.18 5.05
N LYS A 37 0.49 -15.45 5.94
CA LYS A 37 0.29 -15.31 7.39
C LYS A 37 -0.11 -13.88 7.78
N ASN A 38 0.50 -12.89 7.15
CA ASN A 38 0.18 -11.49 7.36
C ASN A 38 -1.21 -11.14 6.79
N LEU A 39 -1.51 -11.63 5.59
CA LEU A 39 -2.81 -11.42 4.96
C LEU A 39 -3.95 -12.09 5.76
N ASP A 40 -3.73 -13.30 6.29
CA ASP A 40 -4.71 -13.99 7.13
C ASP A 40 -5.05 -13.12 8.37
N PHE A 41 -4.05 -12.56 9.06
CA PHE A 41 -4.26 -11.63 10.16
C PHE A 41 -5.09 -10.41 9.73
N ILE A 42 -4.74 -9.78 8.61
CA ILE A 42 -5.44 -8.58 8.09
C ILE A 42 -6.92 -8.89 7.79
N ASN A 43 -7.20 -10.06 7.22
CA ASN A 43 -8.57 -10.47 6.89
C ASN A 43 -9.36 -10.86 8.13
N GLU A 44 -8.81 -11.68 9.01
CA GLU A 44 -9.48 -12.18 10.24
C GLU A 44 -9.80 -11.03 11.21
N SER A 45 -8.94 -10.00 11.26
CA SER A 45 -9.20 -8.79 12.06
C SER A 45 -10.18 -7.81 11.40
N GLY A 46 -10.61 -8.05 10.15
CA GLY A 46 -11.47 -7.13 9.39
C GLY A 46 -10.77 -5.85 8.95
N LEU A 47 -9.46 -5.77 9.08
CA LEU A 47 -8.68 -4.56 8.75
C LEU A 47 -8.76 -4.21 7.28
N LEU A 48 -8.81 -5.20 6.37
CA LEU A 48 -8.96 -4.94 4.93
C LEU A 48 -10.24 -4.15 4.65
N ASP A 49 -11.39 -4.70 5.02
CA ASP A 49 -12.70 -4.10 4.72
C ASP A 49 -12.89 -2.76 5.41
N ASN A 50 -12.47 -2.65 6.67
CA ASN A 50 -12.61 -1.42 7.44
C ASN A 50 -11.71 -0.30 6.92
N SER A 51 -10.47 -0.61 6.51
CA SER A 51 -9.55 0.38 5.94
C SER A 51 -10.04 0.90 4.58
N VAL A 52 -10.62 0.03 3.76
CA VAL A 52 -11.26 0.41 2.50
C VAL A 52 -12.49 1.28 2.75
N LYS A 53 -13.40 0.90 3.66
CA LYS A 53 -14.60 1.68 4.01
C LYS A 53 -14.27 3.07 4.55
N LYS A 54 -13.20 3.20 5.30
CA LYS A 54 -12.71 4.48 5.84
C LYS A 54 -11.91 5.29 4.82
N ASN A 55 -11.69 4.78 3.62
CA ASN A 55 -10.87 5.37 2.56
C ASN A 55 -9.39 5.57 2.96
N PHE A 56 -8.87 4.79 3.88
CA PHE A 56 -7.43 4.74 4.13
C PHE A 56 -6.70 3.96 3.05
N LEU A 57 -7.26 2.83 2.64
CA LEU A 57 -6.70 1.93 1.65
C LEU A 57 -7.47 2.03 0.33
N ILE A 58 -6.76 1.91 -0.79
CA ILE A 58 -7.37 1.73 -2.10
C ILE A 58 -8.31 0.53 -2.07
N LYS A 59 -9.43 0.60 -2.79
CA LYS A 59 -10.38 -0.50 -2.85
C LYS A 59 -9.69 -1.77 -3.32
N THR A 60 -9.63 -2.74 -2.41
CA THR A 60 -8.93 -4.02 -2.59
C THR A 60 -9.85 -5.13 -2.10
N LYS A 61 -9.87 -6.25 -2.80
CA LYS A 61 -10.63 -7.45 -2.42
C LYS A 61 -9.83 -8.73 -2.66
N LEU A 62 -10.08 -9.73 -1.83
CA LEU A 62 -9.58 -11.08 -2.02
C LEU A 62 -10.37 -11.79 -3.13
N LEU A 63 -9.67 -12.47 -4.04
CA LEU A 63 -10.29 -13.23 -5.12
C LEU A 63 -10.32 -14.72 -4.81
N ASN A 64 -11.35 -15.40 -5.32
CA ASN A 64 -11.38 -16.85 -5.32
C ASN A 64 -10.47 -17.39 -6.44
N LEU A 65 -9.48 -18.19 -6.08
CA LEU A 65 -8.53 -18.77 -7.03
C LEU A 65 -9.19 -19.64 -8.11
N LYS A 66 -10.36 -20.22 -7.80
CA LYS A 66 -11.14 -21.06 -8.76
C LYS A 66 -11.64 -20.25 -9.95
N ASP A 67 -11.78 -18.93 -9.79
CA ASP A 67 -12.32 -18.05 -10.82
C ASP A 67 -11.18 -17.43 -11.68
N LEU A 68 -9.93 -17.84 -11.43
CA LEU A 68 -8.74 -17.33 -12.09
C LEU A 68 -8.07 -18.40 -12.96
N PRO A 69 -7.30 -18.00 -13.99
CA PRO A 69 -6.51 -18.93 -14.80
C PRO A 69 -5.55 -19.77 -13.96
N ASN A 70 -5.18 -20.95 -14.48
CA ASN A 70 -4.29 -21.91 -13.80
C ASN A 70 -2.92 -21.31 -13.42
N PHE A 71 -2.46 -20.26 -14.10
CA PHE A 71 -1.26 -19.51 -13.72
C PHE A 71 -1.26 -19.09 -12.23
N PHE A 72 -2.43 -18.76 -11.69
CA PHE A 72 -2.57 -18.28 -10.30
C PHE A 72 -2.63 -19.41 -9.26
N SER A 73 -2.82 -20.66 -9.67
CA SER A 73 -2.98 -21.82 -8.75
C SER A 73 -1.75 -22.10 -7.88
N LYS A 74 -0.57 -21.62 -8.28
CA LYS A 74 0.69 -21.76 -7.54
C LYS A 74 0.84 -20.78 -6.37
N TYR A 75 -0.07 -19.80 -6.25
CA TYR A 75 -0.06 -18.81 -5.19
C TYR A 75 -1.09 -19.14 -4.12
N ASP A 76 -0.84 -18.70 -2.90
CA ASP A 76 -1.76 -18.97 -1.79
C ASP A 76 -2.99 -18.07 -1.83
N ASN A 77 -2.83 -16.81 -2.22
CA ASN A 77 -3.90 -15.83 -2.33
C ASN A 77 -3.66 -14.88 -3.51
N VAL A 78 -4.75 -14.32 -4.03
CA VAL A 78 -4.73 -13.24 -5.04
C VAL A 78 -5.66 -12.13 -4.60
N LEU A 79 -5.14 -10.92 -4.55
CA LEU A 79 -5.89 -9.71 -4.28
C LEU A 79 -6.10 -8.94 -5.59
N GLU A 80 -7.23 -8.29 -5.74
CA GLU A 80 -7.49 -7.32 -6.82
C GLU A 80 -7.63 -5.94 -6.22
N SER A 81 -6.86 -4.99 -6.73
CA SER A 81 -6.97 -3.58 -6.37
C SER A 81 -7.61 -2.77 -7.48
N GLU A 82 -8.37 -1.73 -7.09
CA GLU A 82 -8.92 -0.77 -8.04
C GLU A 82 -7.80 -0.09 -8.83
N LYS A 83 -8.02 0.04 -10.14
CA LYS A 83 -7.04 0.71 -11.00
C LYS A 83 -7.07 2.22 -10.78
N ILE A 84 -5.91 2.76 -10.44
CA ILE A 84 -5.72 4.21 -10.30
C ILE A 84 -5.60 4.81 -11.72
N PRO A 85 -6.41 5.81 -12.06
CA PRO A 85 -6.44 6.36 -13.41
C PRO A 85 -5.11 7.00 -13.84
N PHE A 86 -4.41 7.63 -12.90
CA PHE A 86 -3.13 8.30 -13.12
C PHE A 86 -2.20 8.04 -11.92
N ILE A 87 -1.03 7.47 -12.19
CA ILE A 87 0.01 7.25 -11.19
C ILE A 87 0.87 8.51 -11.10
N SER A 88 1.03 9.03 -9.88
CA SER A 88 1.92 10.15 -9.58
C SER A 88 3.02 9.74 -8.61
N TYR A 89 4.19 10.32 -8.77
CA TYR A 89 5.32 10.01 -7.90
C TYR A 89 5.56 11.13 -6.89
N PRO A 90 6.09 10.82 -5.68
CA PRO A 90 6.29 11.82 -4.63
C PRO A 90 7.08 13.05 -5.07
N TYR A 91 8.07 12.90 -5.95
CA TYR A 91 8.86 14.01 -6.50
C TYR A 91 8.09 14.91 -7.47
N GLU A 92 6.90 14.49 -7.94
CA GLU A 92 6.00 15.30 -8.79
C GLU A 92 4.96 16.08 -7.96
N TRP A 93 4.84 15.78 -6.66
CA TRP A 93 3.79 16.35 -5.83
C TRP A 93 4.09 17.80 -5.45
N THR A 94 3.04 18.58 -5.31
CA THR A 94 3.12 19.88 -4.67
C THR A 94 3.34 19.73 -3.16
N PHE A 95 3.77 20.81 -2.49
CA PHE A 95 3.87 20.83 -1.03
C PHE A 95 2.55 20.39 -0.35
N ASP A 96 1.40 20.87 -0.84
CA ASP A 96 0.10 20.51 -0.28
C ASP A 96 -0.27 19.04 -0.52
N GLN A 97 0.13 18.45 -1.64
CA GLN A 97 -0.05 17.02 -1.88
C GLN A 97 0.81 16.20 -0.93
N LEU A 98 2.10 16.53 -0.78
CA LEU A 98 2.98 15.86 0.16
C LEU A 98 2.45 15.96 1.59
N LYS A 99 1.98 17.14 2.01
CA LYS A 99 1.35 17.36 3.32
C LYS A 99 0.09 16.49 3.51
N LYS A 100 -0.80 16.45 2.52
CA LYS A 100 -2.00 15.59 2.58
C LYS A 100 -1.64 14.11 2.66
N ALA A 101 -0.64 13.67 1.90
CA ALA A 101 -0.16 12.29 1.96
C ALA A 101 0.42 11.96 3.34
N ALA A 102 1.21 12.86 3.94
CA ALA A 102 1.76 12.70 5.28
C ALA A 102 0.67 12.57 6.35
N ILE A 103 -0.33 13.46 6.32
CA ILE A 103 -1.46 13.42 7.26
C ILE A 103 -2.24 12.12 7.09
N HIS A 104 -2.57 11.73 5.85
CA HIS A 104 -3.27 10.49 5.56
C HIS A 104 -2.51 9.26 6.07
N HIS A 105 -1.18 9.24 5.91
CA HIS A 105 -0.34 8.16 6.41
C HIS A 105 -0.40 8.07 7.95
N LEU A 106 -0.29 9.21 8.66
CA LEU A 106 -0.38 9.25 10.11
C LEU A 106 -1.77 8.87 10.63
N ASP A 107 -2.83 9.37 10.01
CA ASP A 107 -4.21 9.03 10.38
C ASP A 107 -4.45 7.52 10.21
N PHE A 108 -3.92 6.94 9.13
CA PHE A 108 -4.00 5.50 8.92
C PHE A 108 -3.17 4.72 9.94
N GLN A 109 -1.95 5.17 10.26
CA GLN A 109 -1.10 4.56 11.29
C GLN A 109 -1.78 4.60 12.67
N ILE A 110 -2.39 5.72 13.06
CA ILE A 110 -3.11 5.86 14.32
C ILE A 110 -4.31 4.91 14.34
N TYR A 111 -5.11 4.91 13.27
CA TYR A 111 -6.24 4.00 13.15
C TYR A 111 -5.82 2.52 13.28
N LEU A 112 -4.75 2.11 12.61
CA LEU A 112 -4.23 0.75 12.70
C LEU A 112 -3.74 0.43 14.11
N PHE A 113 -3.06 1.35 14.77
CA PHE A 113 -2.58 1.18 16.15
C PHE A 113 -3.72 0.90 17.11
N ASP A 114 -4.83 1.64 17.00
CA ASP A 114 -6.04 1.41 17.79
C ASP A 114 -6.68 0.03 17.54
N GLN A 115 -6.37 -0.59 16.39
CA GLN A 115 -6.83 -1.94 16.03
C GLN A 115 -5.77 -3.03 16.30
N GLY A 116 -4.68 -2.72 17.00
CA GLY A 116 -3.59 -3.66 17.28
C GLY A 116 -2.72 -3.99 16.07
N ALA A 117 -2.60 -3.06 15.12
CA ALA A 117 -1.78 -3.19 13.92
C ALA A 117 -0.94 -1.92 13.68
N VAL A 118 0.07 -2.02 12.83
CA VAL A 118 0.94 -0.90 12.44
C VAL A 118 1.37 -1.03 10.98
N LEU A 119 1.75 0.10 10.37
CA LEU A 119 2.46 0.13 9.10
C LEU A 119 3.95 -0.10 9.35
N ARG A 120 4.53 -1.10 8.70
CA ARG A 120 5.97 -1.36 8.76
C ARG A 120 6.77 -0.59 7.70
N ASP A 121 6.10 -0.08 6.66
CA ASP A 121 6.69 0.70 5.58
C ASP A 121 5.96 2.04 5.47
N SER A 122 6.71 3.13 5.58
CA SER A 122 6.22 4.51 5.53
C SER A 122 6.71 5.25 4.30
N SER A 123 6.97 4.52 3.22
CA SER A 123 7.36 5.13 1.95
C SER A 123 6.23 6.00 1.39
N ALA A 124 6.57 7.18 0.91
CA ALA A 124 5.63 8.05 0.19
C ALA A 124 5.13 7.39 -1.11
N TYR A 125 5.90 6.46 -1.69
CA TYR A 125 5.50 5.68 -2.86
C TYR A 125 4.31 4.73 -2.59
N ASN A 126 4.01 4.46 -1.32
CA ASN A 126 2.84 3.66 -0.92
C ASN A 126 1.54 4.47 -0.88
N ILE A 127 1.57 5.74 -1.30
CA ILE A 127 0.39 6.59 -1.42
C ILE A 127 0.20 7.00 -2.87
N GLN A 128 -1.06 6.97 -3.31
CA GLN A 128 -1.48 7.44 -4.61
C GLN A 128 -2.72 8.33 -4.47
N PHE A 129 -2.92 9.21 -5.45
CA PHE A 129 -4.05 10.13 -5.46
C PHE A 129 -5.11 9.71 -6.47
N ILE A 130 -6.39 9.77 -6.04
CA ILE A 130 -7.54 9.75 -6.95
C ILE A 130 -8.22 11.13 -6.82
N GLY A 131 -8.06 11.96 -7.83
CA GLY A 131 -8.35 13.38 -7.71
C GLY A 131 -7.49 14.04 -6.64
N ALA A 132 -8.09 14.72 -5.67
CA ALA A 132 -7.38 15.37 -4.57
C ALA A 132 -7.25 14.51 -3.29
N LYS A 133 -7.65 13.23 -3.34
CA LYS A 133 -7.75 12.34 -2.20
C LYS A 133 -6.63 11.30 -2.21
N PRO A 134 -5.80 11.24 -1.16
CA PRO A 134 -4.77 10.21 -1.04
C PRO A 134 -5.37 8.87 -0.61
N TYR A 135 -4.75 7.78 -1.04
CA TYR A 135 -5.04 6.40 -0.64
C TYR A 135 -3.73 5.64 -0.46
N PHE A 136 -3.65 4.85 0.59
CA PHE A 136 -2.58 3.88 0.76
C PHE A 136 -2.78 2.69 -0.18
N ILE A 137 -1.72 2.18 -0.81
CA ILE A 137 -1.83 1.14 -1.85
C ILE A 137 -1.16 -0.18 -1.48
N ASP A 138 -0.36 -0.23 -0.41
CA ASP A 138 0.36 -1.44 -0.01
C ASP A 138 -0.26 -2.12 1.22
N LEU A 139 -1.30 -2.94 0.97
CA LEU A 139 -1.99 -3.70 2.02
C LEU A 139 -1.03 -4.55 2.88
N LEU A 140 -0.03 -5.19 2.27
CA LEU A 140 0.86 -6.11 2.96
C LEU A 140 1.90 -5.39 3.85
N SER A 141 1.94 -4.08 3.81
CA SER A 141 2.68 -3.24 4.75
C SER A 141 2.05 -3.19 6.14
N ILE A 142 0.77 -3.53 6.27
CA ILE A 142 0.09 -3.67 7.56
C ILE A 142 0.61 -4.94 8.24
N LYS A 143 1.01 -4.83 9.50
CA LYS A 143 1.39 -5.98 10.33
C LYS A 143 0.72 -5.89 11.70
N LYS A 144 0.61 -7.03 12.39
CA LYS A 144 0.21 -7.07 13.79
C LYS A 144 1.21 -6.27 14.64
N TYR A 145 0.72 -5.43 15.55
CA TYR A 145 1.54 -4.75 16.55
C TYR A 145 1.96 -5.73 17.64
N GLU A 146 3.20 -5.64 18.06
CA GLU A 146 3.73 -6.38 19.22
C GLU A 146 3.99 -5.37 20.35
N GLU A 147 3.47 -5.65 21.54
CA GLU A 147 3.55 -4.71 22.65
C GLU A 147 5.02 -4.37 22.99
N GLY A 148 5.30 -3.07 23.12
CA GLY A 148 6.64 -2.56 23.40
C GLY A 148 7.53 -2.32 22.18
N GLU A 149 7.09 -2.70 20.98
CA GLU A 149 7.86 -2.37 19.79
C GLU A 149 7.72 -0.89 19.40
N TYR A 150 8.83 -0.32 18.91
CA TYR A 150 8.81 1.00 18.28
C TYR A 150 8.21 0.91 16.88
N TRP A 151 7.58 2.00 16.44
CA TRP A 151 7.12 2.08 15.06
C TRP A 151 8.30 2.02 14.07
N ILE A 152 8.44 0.89 13.40
CA ILE A 152 9.54 0.61 12.45
C ILE A 152 9.58 1.65 11.31
N GLY A 153 8.41 2.11 10.85
CA GLY A 153 8.28 3.11 9.79
C GLY A 153 8.67 4.53 10.16
N TYR A 154 8.96 4.83 11.46
CA TYR A 154 9.17 6.20 11.93
C TYR A 154 10.29 6.94 11.20
N LYS A 155 11.47 6.32 11.08
CA LYS A 155 12.59 6.94 10.38
C LYS A 155 12.24 7.24 8.93
N GLN A 156 11.65 6.28 8.23
CA GLN A 156 11.25 6.43 6.83
C GLN A 156 10.15 7.49 6.67
N PHE A 157 9.20 7.59 7.61
CA PHE A 157 8.22 8.67 7.63
C PHE A 157 8.89 10.04 7.76
N CYS A 158 9.87 10.17 8.65
CA CYS A 158 10.63 11.42 8.77
C CYS A 158 11.35 11.78 7.47
N GLU A 159 12.01 10.81 6.84
CA GLU A 159 12.76 11.01 5.60
C GLU A 159 11.87 11.34 4.40
N ASN A 160 10.73 10.68 4.28
CA ASN A 160 9.85 10.80 3.11
C ASN A 160 8.82 11.94 3.24
N PHE A 161 8.47 12.35 4.45
CA PHE A 161 7.40 13.34 4.67
C PHE A 161 7.83 14.50 5.57
N LEU A 162 8.22 14.22 6.82
CA LEU A 162 8.40 15.27 7.82
C LEU A 162 9.54 16.22 7.47
N ASN A 163 10.72 15.70 7.13
CA ASN A 163 11.89 16.50 6.82
C ASN A 163 11.69 17.37 5.57
N PRO A 164 11.19 16.81 4.44
CA PRO A 164 10.86 17.63 3.26
C PRO A 164 9.83 18.73 3.55
N LEU A 165 8.78 18.42 4.33
CA LEU A 165 7.78 19.42 4.72
C LEU A 165 8.35 20.52 5.63
N LEU A 166 9.23 20.18 6.55
CA LEU A 166 9.92 21.17 7.39
C LEU A 166 10.85 22.06 6.56
N LEU A 167 11.61 21.49 5.65
CA LEU A 167 12.49 22.27 4.75
C LEU A 167 11.67 23.21 3.86
N GLY A 168 10.58 22.71 3.28
CA GLY A 168 9.67 23.53 2.48
C GLY A 168 9.06 24.68 3.27
N SER A 169 8.54 24.38 4.47
CA SER A 169 7.86 25.37 5.30
C SER A 169 8.81 26.41 5.91
N LEU A 170 10.00 26.00 6.38
CA LEU A 170 10.90 26.87 7.12
C LEU A 170 11.95 27.55 6.24
N LYS A 171 12.31 26.97 5.11
CA LYS A 171 13.39 27.43 4.24
C LYS A 171 12.95 27.74 2.81
N GLY A 172 11.70 27.41 2.44
CA GLY A 172 11.23 27.56 1.07
C GLY A 172 11.87 26.60 0.06
N ILE A 173 12.56 25.55 0.55
CA ILE A 173 13.21 24.54 -0.30
C ILE A 173 12.13 23.53 -0.70
N GLN A 174 11.91 23.36 -1.99
CA GLN A 174 10.97 22.37 -2.50
C GLN A 174 11.53 20.96 -2.29
N HIS A 175 10.66 19.97 -2.03
CA HIS A 175 11.11 18.58 -1.80
C HIS A 175 11.57 17.87 -3.08
N ASN A 176 11.37 18.49 -4.22
CA ASN A 176 11.79 18.04 -5.55
C ASN A 176 13.00 18.82 -6.12
N ASP A 177 13.58 19.74 -5.34
CA ASP A 177 14.83 20.41 -5.64
C ASP A 177 16.03 19.57 -5.19
#